data_78652a2aecac1ace9633ef94bc127c0d
#
_entry.id   78652a2aecac1ace9633ef94bc127c0d
#
_cell.length_a   1.000
_cell.length_b   1.000
_cell.length_c   1.000
_cell.angle_alpha   90.00
_cell.angle_beta   90.00
_cell.angle_gamma   90.00
#
_symmetry.space_group_name_H-M   'P 1'
#
loop_
_entity.id
_entity.type
_entity.pdbx_description
1 polymer ?
#
loop_
_entity_poly.entity_id
_entity_poly.type
_entity_poly.pdbx_seq_one_letter_code
_entity_poly.pdbx_strand_id
1 'polypeptide(L)'
;RSTLFPYTTLFRSNQRAYQQTPDSILWFALEDGTAATCTYQPEHEVVAWARQETAGRFGRMASIPAGRHSELWAAVKRAGRWNIEKLSQRTLETTFVDAGALSFESGFTTLRVVYESQSGAAFSAKKLISRLYIYGVRSESAWVAPASDTERRKRRRIKWEYAGELCENNLQLDSGFETHAAVQIWVEDTAPLTVLGISPVVTQGN
;
A
#
# COMPACT_ATOMS: atom_id res chain seq x y z
N ARG A 1 0.35 19.05 4.54
CA ARG A 1 1.52 19.96 4.69
C ARG A 1 2.58 19.45 3.74
N SER A 2 2.76 20.15 2.62
CA SER A 2 3.85 19.95 1.68
C SER A 2 5.15 20.28 2.42
N THR A 3 5.90 19.28 2.81
CA THR A 3 7.27 19.46 3.32
C THR A 3 8.15 19.78 2.13
N LEU A 4 8.38 21.05 1.88
CA LEU A 4 9.47 21.51 1.01
C LEU A 4 10.77 20.92 1.56
N PHE A 5 11.37 19.98 0.82
CA PHE A 5 12.70 19.51 1.14
C PHE A 5 13.67 20.68 1.07
N PRO A 6 14.41 21.00 2.11
CA PRO A 6 15.42 22.03 2.02
C PRO A 6 16.45 21.60 0.96
N TYR A 7 16.78 22.50 0.06
CA TYR A 7 17.76 22.28 -1.04
C TYR A 7 19.07 21.65 -0.57
N THR A 8 19.43 21.86 0.70
CA THR A 8 20.62 21.27 1.35
C THR A 8 20.60 19.74 1.40
N THR A 9 19.45 19.09 1.34
CA THR A 9 19.34 17.61 1.37
C THR A 9 19.83 16.99 0.07
N LEU A 10 19.69 17.67 -1.06
CA LEU A 10 20.14 17.19 -2.37
C LEU A 10 21.67 17.19 -2.53
N PHE A 11 22.36 18.07 -1.84
CA PHE A 11 23.84 18.13 -1.85
C PHE A 11 24.51 16.97 -1.12
N ARG A 12 23.73 16.19 -0.35
CA ARG A 12 24.18 14.99 0.37
C ARG A 12 23.75 13.69 -0.32
N SER A 13 23.45 13.74 -1.61
CA SER A 13 23.16 12.52 -2.37
C SER A 13 24.46 11.85 -2.80
N ASN A 14 24.62 10.59 -2.43
CA ASN A 14 25.78 9.78 -2.83
C ASN A 14 25.65 9.23 -4.24
N GLN A 15 24.43 9.15 -4.76
CA GLN A 15 24.16 8.63 -6.09
C GLN A 15 22.75 8.99 -6.57
N ARG A 16 22.60 9.01 -7.89
CA ARG A 16 21.34 9.26 -8.60
C ARG A 16 21.08 8.21 -9.66
N ALA A 17 19.79 7.88 -9.89
CA ALA A 17 19.32 7.06 -10.98
C ALA A 17 18.10 7.73 -11.63
N TYR A 18 17.93 7.57 -12.93
CA TYR A 18 16.77 8.09 -13.65
C TYR A 18 15.94 6.94 -14.20
N GLN A 19 14.76 6.77 -13.69
CA GLN A 19 13.75 5.84 -14.15
C GLN A 19 12.84 6.58 -15.14
N GLN A 20 13.09 6.41 -16.44
CA GLN A 20 12.41 7.17 -17.47
C GLN A 20 10.93 6.76 -17.60
N THR A 21 10.65 5.48 -17.60
CA THR A 21 9.30 4.93 -17.81
C THR A 21 8.86 4.08 -16.62
N PRO A 22 7.54 4.15 -16.22
CA PRO A 22 6.47 4.94 -16.85
C PRO A 22 6.41 6.43 -16.44
N ASP A 23 6.95 6.82 -15.27
CA ASP A 23 6.56 8.08 -14.62
C ASP A 23 7.67 9.14 -14.54
N SER A 24 8.77 8.98 -15.25
CA SER A 24 9.90 9.94 -15.27
C SER A 24 10.37 10.34 -13.88
N ILE A 25 10.90 9.39 -13.10
CA ILE A 25 11.30 9.59 -11.72
C ILE A 25 12.82 9.66 -11.59
N LEU A 26 13.32 10.73 -11.00
CA LEU A 26 14.70 10.87 -10.54
C LEU A 26 14.81 10.34 -9.10
N TRP A 27 15.76 9.45 -8.87
CA TRP A 27 16.05 8.85 -7.58
C TRP A 27 17.39 9.33 -7.04
N PHE A 28 17.44 9.68 -5.77
CA PHE A 28 18.62 10.17 -5.08
C PHE A 28 18.79 9.36 -3.79
N ALA A 29 19.84 8.55 -3.71
CA ALA A 29 20.24 7.91 -2.46
C ALA A 29 20.93 8.93 -1.57
N LEU A 30 20.46 9.11 -0.35
CA LEU A 30 20.97 10.10 0.61
C LEU A 30 21.96 9.47 1.58
N GLU A 31 22.83 10.28 2.16
CA GLU A 31 23.83 9.84 3.12
C GLU A 31 23.23 9.26 4.41
N ASP A 32 22.03 9.70 4.78
CA ASP A 32 21.29 9.20 5.94
C ASP A 32 20.73 7.79 5.75
N GLY A 33 20.82 7.27 4.51
CA GLY A 33 20.32 5.95 4.13
C GLY A 33 18.86 5.93 3.67
N THR A 34 18.22 7.08 3.55
CA THR A 34 16.93 7.24 2.89
C THR A 34 17.10 7.56 1.41
N ALA A 35 16.04 7.69 0.66
CA ALA A 35 16.09 8.20 -0.70
C ALA A 35 15.11 9.36 -0.89
N ALA A 36 15.45 10.28 -1.77
CA ALA A 36 14.54 11.28 -2.29
C ALA A 36 14.18 10.94 -3.72
N THR A 37 12.93 11.17 -4.10
CA THR A 37 12.46 11.04 -5.48
C THR A 37 11.91 12.35 -5.99
N CYS A 38 12.12 12.62 -7.28
CA CYS A 38 11.52 13.73 -7.98
C CYS A 38 10.81 13.19 -9.21
N THR A 39 9.49 13.26 -9.24
CA THR A 39 8.71 13.03 -10.45
C THR A 39 8.80 14.28 -11.31
N TYR A 40 9.30 14.13 -12.54
CA TYR A 40 9.51 15.23 -13.45
C TYR A 40 8.81 14.97 -14.77
N GLN A 41 7.66 15.60 -14.97
CA GLN A 41 6.84 15.48 -16.18
C GLN A 41 6.54 16.89 -16.71
N PRO A 42 7.44 17.46 -17.50
CA PRO A 42 7.30 18.85 -17.98
C PRO A 42 6.06 19.06 -18.86
N GLU A 43 5.62 18.03 -19.60
CA GLU A 43 4.40 18.08 -20.41
C GLU A 43 3.13 18.31 -19.59
N HIS A 44 3.17 17.94 -18.34
CA HIS A 44 2.06 18.10 -17.38
C HIS A 44 2.37 19.15 -16.30
N GLU A 45 3.46 19.89 -16.43
CA GLU A 45 3.94 20.86 -15.42
C GLU A 45 4.13 20.24 -14.02
N VAL A 46 4.42 18.92 -13.95
CA VAL A 46 4.57 18.22 -12.68
C VAL A 46 6.04 18.19 -12.27
N VAL A 47 6.32 18.77 -11.12
CA VAL A 47 7.58 18.59 -10.38
C VAL A 47 7.22 18.26 -8.92
N ALA A 48 7.27 16.99 -8.56
CA ALA A 48 6.86 16.52 -7.25
C ALA A 48 7.99 15.77 -6.54
N TRP A 49 8.26 16.17 -5.30
CA TRP A 49 9.28 15.55 -4.46
C TRP A 49 8.63 14.64 -3.41
N ALA A 50 9.22 13.46 -3.21
CA ALA A 50 8.84 12.56 -2.14
C ALA A 50 10.08 11.97 -1.45
N ARG A 51 9.92 11.59 -0.19
CA ARG A 51 10.94 10.86 0.57
C ARG A 51 10.56 9.39 0.59
N GLN A 52 11.55 8.54 0.35
CA GLN A 52 11.41 7.10 0.38
C GLN A 52 12.22 6.56 1.55
N GLU A 53 11.56 5.75 2.36
CA GLU A 53 12.15 5.08 3.51
C GLU A 53 12.00 3.58 3.35
N THR A 54 12.92 2.82 3.93
CA THR A 54 12.86 1.36 3.94
C THR A 54 13.31 0.87 5.31
N ALA A 55 12.91 -0.35 5.68
CA ALA A 55 13.42 -1.01 6.90
C ALA A 55 14.90 -1.40 6.72
N GLY A 56 15.76 -0.40 6.43
CA GLY A 56 17.17 -0.54 6.13
C GLY A 56 17.78 0.77 5.67
N ARG A 57 18.84 0.69 4.85
CA ARG A 57 19.51 1.87 4.29
C ARG A 57 19.74 1.69 2.80
N PHE A 58 19.31 2.65 2.00
CA PHE A 58 19.68 2.73 0.60
C PHE A 58 21.15 3.06 0.46
N GLY A 59 21.83 2.32 -0.42
CA GLY A 59 23.19 2.60 -0.80
C GLY A 59 23.27 3.14 -2.22
N ARG A 60 23.37 2.25 -3.20
CA ARG A 60 23.48 2.62 -4.61
C ARG A 60 22.23 2.23 -5.37
N MET A 61 21.90 2.99 -6.41
CA MET A 61 20.73 2.77 -7.26
C MET A 61 21.14 2.78 -8.73
N ALA A 62 20.46 2.00 -9.54
CA ALA A 62 20.62 1.97 -10.99
C ALA A 62 19.25 1.74 -11.65
N SER A 63 19.02 2.42 -12.76
CA SER A 63 17.86 2.17 -13.61
C SER A 63 18.30 1.38 -14.83
N ILE A 64 17.59 0.31 -15.11
CA ILE A 64 17.88 -0.61 -16.22
C ILE A 64 16.67 -0.68 -17.13
N PRO A 65 16.82 -0.42 -18.45
CA PRO A 65 15.71 -0.60 -19.40
C PRO A 65 15.27 -2.08 -19.44
N ALA A 66 13.97 -2.32 -19.35
CA ALA A 66 13.37 -3.66 -19.38
C ALA A 66 12.13 -3.64 -20.28
N GLY A 67 12.34 -3.74 -21.59
CA GLY A 67 11.28 -3.66 -22.59
C GLY A 67 10.62 -2.29 -22.64
N ARG A 68 9.35 -2.21 -22.24
CA ARG A 68 8.57 -0.96 -22.27
C ARG A 68 8.68 -0.10 -21.01
N HIS A 69 9.43 -0.53 -20.02
CA HIS A 69 9.58 0.17 -18.75
C HIS A 69 11.04 0.17 -18.30
N SER A 70 11.33 0.98 -17.30
CA SER A 70 12.63 1.01 -16.64
C SER A 70 12.52 0.37 -15.27
N GLU A 71 13.35 -0.64 -15.01
CA GLU A 71 13.46 -1.23 -13.68
C GLU A 71 14.44 -0.41 -12.84
N LEU A 72 14.05 -0.10 -11.61
CA LEU A 72 14.95 0.46 -10.64
C LEU A 72 15.48 -0.65 -9.73
N TRP A 73 16.80 -0.72 -9.65
CA TRP A 73 17.53 -1.63 -8.77
C TRP A 73 18.28 -0.83 -7.72
N ALA A 74 18.30 -1.32 -6.50
CA ALA A 74 18.98 -0.67 -5.39
C ALA A 74 19.78 -1.68 -4.57
N ALA A 75 20.96 -1.27 -4.11
CA ALA A 75 21.65 -1.92 -3.04
C ALA A 75 21.08 -1.41 -1.71
N VAL A 76 20.46 -2.29 -0.95
CA VAL A 76 19.82 -1.95 0.34
C VAL A 76 20.50 -2.74 1.46
N LYS A 77 20.89 -2.04 2.53
CA LYS A 77 21.48 -2.69 3.71
C LYS A 77 20.38 -3.01 4.72
N ARG A 78 20.15 -4.31 4.96
CA ARG A 78 19.19 -4.80 5.94
C ARG A 78 19.88 -5.73 6.93
N ALA A 79 19.62 -5.59 8.22
CA ALA A 79 20.23 -6.42 9.27
C ALA A 79 21.77 -6.60 9.11
N GLY A 80 22.46 -5.52 8.71
CA GLY A 80 23.91 -5.53 8.53
C GLY A 80 24.42 -6.06 7.18
N ARG A 81 23.57 -6.66 6.35
CA ARG A 81 23.93 -7.21 5.03
C ARG A 81 23.44 -6.33 3.88
N TRP A 82 24.21 -6.31 2.79
CA TRP A 82 23.79 -5.68 1.55
C TRP A 82 23.03 -6.67 0.68
N ASN A 83 21.86 -6.29 0.23
CA ASN A 83 21.02 -7.01 -0.71
C ASN A 83 20.83 -6.17 -1.96
N ILE A 84 20.68 -6.82 -3.11
CA ILE A 84 20.27 -6.17 -4.35
C ILE A 84 18.77 -6.38 -4.50
N GLU A 85 18.03 -5.29 -4.48
CA GLU A 85 16.58 -5.30 -4.50
C GLU A 85 16.07 -4.56 -5.74
N LYS A 86 14.97 -5.03 -6.27
CA LYS A 86 14.27 -4.41 -7.38
C LYS A 86 13.00 -3.73 -6.89
N LEU A 87 12.75 -2.51 -7.37
CA LEU A 87 11.47 -1.84 -7.14
C LEU A 87 10.35 -2.63 -7.80
N SER A 88 9.37 -3.05 -7.02
CA SER A 88 8.21 -3.76 -7.54
C SER A 88 7.30 -2.78 -8.29
N GLN A 89 6.98 -3.12 -9.52
CA GLN A 89 5.98 -2.39 -10.33
C GLN A 89 4.58 -2.99 -10.21
N ARG A 90 4.43 -4.07 -9.45
CA ARG A 90 3.14 -4.76 -9.26
C ARG A 90 2.23 -4.06 -8.28
N THR A 91 2.76 -3.17 -7.46
CA THR A 91 2.02 -2.40 -6.47
C THR A 91 2.03 -0.93 -6.86
N LEU A 92 0.95 -0.21 -6.59
CA LEU A 92 0.89 1.25 -6.71
C LEU A 92 1.81 1.94 -5.70
N GLU A 93 2.24 1.21 -4.68
CA GLU A 93 3.20 1.66 -3.69
C GLU A 93 4.61 1.23 -4.08
N THR A 94 5.55 2.12 -3.83
CA THR A 94 6.97 1.93 -4.11
C THR A 94 7.56 0.95 -3.12
N THR A 95 7.49 -0.33 -3.43
CA THR A 95 8.03 -1.38 -2.56
C THR A 95 9.26 -2.01 -3.18
N PHE A 96 10.37 -1.91 -2.50
CA PHE A 96 11.57 -2.66 -2.87
C PHE A 96 11.46 -4.09 -2.35
N VAL A 97 11.51 -5.04 -3.27
CA VAL A 97 11.51 -6.46 -2.95
C VAL A 97 12.85 -7.08 -3.31
N ASP A 98 13.37 -7.86 -2.39
CA ASP A 98 14.49 -8.75 -2.65
C ASP A 98 14.05 -9.89 -3.58
N ALA A 99 14.99 -10.47 -4.32
CA ALA A 99 14.78 -11.70 -5.07
C ALA A 99 14.36 -12.89 -4.17
N GLY A 100 14.47 -12.76 -2.85
CA GLY A 100 14.00 -13.67 -1.82
C GLY A 100 12.77 -13.21 -1.05
N ALA A 101 12.06 -12.15 -1.53
CA ALA A 101 10.82 -11.62 -0.98
C ALA A 101 10.85 -11.43 0.55
N LEU A 102 11.23 -10.24 1.00
CA LEU A 102 10.94 -9.84 2.37
C LEU A 102 9.42 -9.71 2.52
N SER A 103 8.81 -10.56 3.34
CA SER A 103 7.42 -10.38 3.71
C SER A 103 7.29 -9.10 4.55
N PHE A 104 6.30 -8.30 4.24
CA PHE A 104 5.93 -7.15 5.04
C PHE A 104 4.42 -7.15 5.23
N GLU A 105 3.98 -6.56 6.31
CA GLU A 105 2.57 -6.35 6.53
C GLU A 105 2.19 -4.94 6.06
N SER A 106 1.18 -4.86 5.22
CA SER A 106 0.57 -3.61 4.78
C SER A 106 -0.94 -3.74 4.84
N GLY A 107 -1.62 -2.74 5.37
CA GLY A 107 -3.06 -2.80 5.51
C GLY A 107 -3.66 -1.53 6.08
N PHE A 108 -4.97 -1.56 6.22
CA PHE A 108 -5.73 -0.46 6.78
C PHE A 108 -6.96 -0.97 7.54
N THR A 109 -7.48 -0.13 8.41
CA THR A 109 -8.77 -0.33 9.08
C THR A 109 -9.75 0.72 8.59
N THR A 110 -10.94 0.30 8.19
CA THR A 110 -12.00 1.23 7.77
C THR A 110 -12.46 2.09 8.93
N LEU A 111 -13.09 3.20 8.62
CA LEU A 111 -13.89 3.90 9.63
C LEU A 111 -15.09 3.01 10.00
N ARG A 112 -15.68 3.32 11.19
CA ARG A 112 -16.90 2.64 11.62
C ARG A 112 -18.02 2.85 10.62
N VAL A 113 -18.83 1.83 10.40
CA VAL A 113 -20.02 1.94 9.56
C VAL A 113 -21.04 2.82 10.28
N VAL A 114 -21.50 3.85 9.56
CA VAL A 114 -22.61 4.71 9.98
C VAL A 114 -23.65 4.65 8.87
N TYR A 115 -24.91 4.54 9.25
CA TYR A 115 -25.99 4.66 8.28
C TYR A 115 -27.06 5.63 8.81
N GLU A 116 -27.74 6.25 7.90
CA GLU A 116 -28.84 7.14 8.21
C GLU A 116 -30.10 6.29 8.46
N SER A 117 -30.78 6.57 9.57
CA SER A 117 -32.12 6.10 9.86
C SER A 117 -33.11 7.25 9.72
N GLN A 118 -34.41 6.95 9.72
CA GLN A 118 -35.45 8.01 9.68
C GLN A 118 -35.34 9.01 10.86
N SER A 119 -34.65 8.64 11.93
CA SER A 119 -34.40 9.47 13.12
C SER A 119 -33.02 10.13 13.15
N GLY A 120 -32.25 10.07 12.05
CA GLY A 120 -30.90 10.61 11.94
C GLY A 120 -29.79 9.55 11.94
N ALA A 121 -28.54 9.97 12.03
CA ALA A 121 -27.38 9.08 11.96
C ALA A 121 -27.30 8.14 13.16
N ALA A 122 -27.32 6.84 12.91
CA ALA A 122 -27.29 5.80 13.95
C ALA A 122 -25.84 5.49 14.40
N PHE A 123 -25.23 6.39 15.16
CA PHE A 123 -23.87 6.23 15.67
C PHE A 123 -23.78 5.21 16.82
N SER A 124 -24.79 5.18 17.71
CA SER A 124 -24.80 4.35 18.91
C SER A 124 -25.43 2.98 18.75
N ALA A 125 -26.13 2.75 17.63
CA ALA A 125 -26.76 1.46 17.38
C ALA A 125 -25.70 0.36 17.18
N LYS A 126 -25.96 -0.82 17.74
CA LYS A 126 -25.14 -2.01 17.50
C LYS A 126 -25.35 -2.49 16.06
N LYS A 127 -24.29 -2.88 15.38
CA LYS A 127 -24.27 -3.30 13.99
C LYS A 127 -23.48 -4.60 13.85
N LEU A 128 -24.01 -5.49 12.99
CA LEU A 128 -23.33 -6.70 12.58
C LEU A 128 -22.97 -6.57 11.09
N ILE A 129 -21.70 -6.72 10.76
CA ILE A 129 -21.27 -6.88 9.36
C ILE A 129 -21.29 -8.38 9.07
N SER A 130 -22.29 -8.82 8.30
CA SER A 130 -22.49 -10.24 7.97
C SER A 130 -21.73 -10.64 6.70
N ARG A 131 -21.59 -9.73 5.75
CA ARG A 131 -20.89 -9.94 4.49
C ARG A 131 -20.17 -8.66 4.06
N LEU A 132 -19.07 -8.84 3.37
CA LEU A 132 -18.28 -7.76 2.82
C LEU A 132 -18.02 -8.02 1.34
N TYR A 133 -18.34 -7.05 0.49
CA TYR A 133 -17.94 -7.01 -0.91
C TYR A 133 -16.72 -6.10 -1.01
N ILE A 134 -15.67 -6.57 -1.67
CA ILE A 134 -14.43 -5.81 -1.87
C ILE A 134 -14.15 -5.73 -3.36
N TYR A 135 -14.01 -4.51 -3.84
CA TYR A 135 -13.68 -4.20 -5.22
C TYR A 135 -12.19 -3.89 -5.29
N GLY A 136 -11.46 -4.70 -6.05
CA GLY A 136 -10.02 -4.58 -6.20
C GLY A 136 -9.61 -4.51 -7.67
N VAL A 137 -8.45 -3.93 -7.92
CA VAL A 137 -7.79 -3.97 -9.21
C VAL A 137 -6.34 -4.42 -9.02
N ARG A 138 -5.85 -5.28 -9.91
CA ARG A 138 -4.48 -5.83 -9.82
C ARG A 138 -4.16 -6.41 -8.44
N SER A 139 -5.14 -7.04 -7.82
CA SER A 139 -5.02 -7.62 -6.49
C SER A 139 -4.92 -9.14 -6.56
N GLU A 140 -4.11 -9.75 -5.71
CA GLU A 140 -3.92 -11.19 -5.66
C GLU A 140 -4.65 -11.81 -4.47
N SER A 141 -4.34 -11.36 -3.27
CA SER A 141 -4.99 -11.84 -2.05
C SER A 141 -4.90 -10.82 -0.93
N ALA A 142 -5.81 -10.92 0.03
CA ALA A 142 -5.77 -10.17 1.27
C ALA A 142 -6.35 -10.98 2.43
N TRP A 143 -6.00 -10.60 3.63
CA TRP A 143 -6.67 -11.01 4.85
C TRP A 143 -7.70 -9.96 5.25
N VAL A 144 -8.81 -10.42 5.79
CA VAL A 144 -9.91 -9.58 6.25
C VAL A 144 -10.38 -10.08 7.60
N ALA A 145 -10.58 -9.17 8.55
CA ALA A 145 -11.17 -9.47 9.85
C ALA A 145 -12.00 -8.29 10.37
N PRO A 146 -12.93 -8.52 11.33
CA PRO A 146 -13.52 -7.44 12.10
C PRO A 146 -12.43 -6.62 12.80
N ALA A 147 -12.58 -5.31 12.87
CA ALA A 147 -11.58 -4.44 13.51
C ALA A 147 -11.48 -4.67 15.03
N SER A 148 -12.55 -5.18 15.66
CA SER A 148 -12.58 -5.58 17.07
C SER A 148 -11.75 -6.83 17.35
N ASP A 149 -11.49 -7.66 16.34
CA ASP A 149 -10.66 -8.86 16.48
C ASP A 149 -9.17 -8.48 16.38
N THR A 150 -8.63 -7.89 17.43
CA THR A 150 -7.23 -7.45 17.52
C THR A 150 -6.23 -8.59 17.41
N GLU A 151 -6.63 -9.81 17.78
CA GLU A 151 -5.80 -11.01 17.67
C GLU A 151 -5.96 -11.73 16.33
N ARG A 152 -6.80 -11.19 15.44
CA ARG A 152 -7.04 -11.72 14.10
C ARG A 152 -7.43 -13.20 14.05
N ARG A 153 -8.11 -13.68 15.07
CA ARG A 153 -8.58 -15.07 15.17
C ARG A 153 -9.69 -15.39 14.17
N LYS A 154 -10.49 -14.39 13.81
CA LYS A 154 -11.61 -14.49 12.86
C LYS A 154 -11.21 -14.07 11.45
N ARG A 155 -9.91 -14.00 11.16
CA ARG A 155 -9.42 -13.62 9.84
C ARG A 155 -9.89 -14.58 8.76
N ARG A 156 -10.24 -14.03 7.62
CA ARG A 156 -10.62 -14.76 6.40
C ARG A 156 -9.72 -14.30 5.27
N ARG A 157 -9.28 -15.23 4.43
CA ARG A 157 -8.49 -14.90 3.25
C ARG A 157 -9.43 -14.73 2.05
N ILE A 158 -9.27 -13.62 1.36
CA ILE A 158 -9.87 -13.37 0.06
C ILE A 158 -8.80 -13.52 -1.02
N LYS A 159 -9.16 -14.09 -2.16
CA LYS A 159 -8.27 -14.23 -3.32
C LYS A 159 -8.98 -13.70 -4.55
N TRP A 160 -8.26 -12.99 -5.40
CA TRP A 160 -8.73 -12.54 -6.70
C TRP A 160 -7.95 -13.28 -7.79
N GLU A 161 -8.60 -13.56 -8.90
CA GLU A 161 -7.88 -13.94 -10.11
C GLU A 161 -7.23 -12.69 -10.68
N TYR A 162 -5.92 -12.78 -10.91
CA TYR A 162 -5.15 -11.64 -11.42
C TYR A 162 -5.50 -11.38 -12.89
N ALA A 163 -6.49 -10.55 -13.15
CA ALA A 163 -6.93 -10.21 -14.50
C ALA A 163 -6.49 -8.79 -14.95
N GLY A 164 -5.90 -7.98 -14.07
CA GLY A 164 -5.56 -6.59 -14.37
C GLY A 164 -6.77 -5.65 -14.47
N GLU A 165 -7.97 -6.19 -14.40
CA GLU A 165 -9.24 -5.49 -14.46
C GLU A 165 -9.88 -5.38 -13.06
N LEU A 166 -10.98 -4.64 -13.00
CA LEU A 166 -11.79 -4.56 -11.79
C LEU A 166 -12.35 -5.93 -11.41
N CYS A 167 -11.97 -6.41 -10.25
CA CYS A 167 -12.47 -7.67 -9.71
C CYS A 167 -13.29 -7.41 -8.45
N GLU A 168 -14.48 -7.98 -8.40
CA GLU A 168 -15.27 -8.05 -7.18
C GLU A 168 -15.07 -9.40 -6.51
N ASN A 169 -14.96 -9.39 -5.21
CA ASN A 169 -15.05 -10.60 -4.42
C ASN A 169 -15.82 -10.32 -3.13
N ASN A 170 -16.41 -11.35 -2.55
CA ASN A 170 -17.15 -11.22 -1.30
C ASN A 170 -16.79 -12.31 -0.32
N LEU A 171 -16.95 -12.01 0.95
CA LEU A 171 -16.75 -12.96 2.02
C LEU A 171 -17.75 -12.73 3.15
N GLN A 172 -18.06 -13.81 3.84
CA GLN A 172 -18.86 -13.76 5.03
C GLN A 172 -17.97 -13.43 6.23
N LEU A 173 -18.39 -12.44 7.03
CA LEU A 173 -17.73 -12.03 8.26
C LEU A 173 -18.56 -12.41 9.48
N ASP A 174 -17.87 -12.76 10.53
CA ASP A 174 -18.45 -12.97 11.86
C ASP A 174 -17.98 -11.86 12.81
N SER A 175 -18.52 -10.65 12.60
CA SER A 175 -18.11 -9.49 13.40
C SER A 175 -18.74 -9.47 14.79
N GLY A 176 -19.88 -10.12 14.98
CA GLY A 176 -20.72 -9.88 16.14
C GLY A 176 -21.43 -8.52 16.05
N PHE A 177 -22.30 -8.23 17.05
CA PHE A 177 -22.97 -6.94 17.13
C PHE A 177 -22.12 -5.93 17.89
N GLU A 178 -21.66 -4.90 17.21
CA GLU A 178 -20.73 -3.90 17.72
C GLU A 178 -21.20 -2.47 17.43
N THR A 179 -20.95 -1.55 18.37
CA THR A 179 -21.25 -0.13 18.17
C THR A 179 -20.29 0.51 17.15
N HIS A 180 -19.03 0.07 17.15
CA HIS A 180 -17.97 0.54 16.28
C HIS A 180 -17.61 -0.48 15.21
N ALA A 181 -18.63 -1.05 14.55
CA ALA A 181 -18.42 -2.04 13.50
C ALA A 181 -17.54 -1.47 12.38
N ALA A 182 -16.36 -2.04 12.23
CA ALA A 182 -15.36 -1.69 11.22
C ALA A 182 -14.62 -2.95 10.77
N VAL A 183 -13.88 -2.86 9.69
CA VAL A 183 -13.15 -3.98 9.10
C VAL A 183 -11.69 -3.61 8.92
N GLN A 184 -10.79 -4.54 9.21
CA GLN A 184 -9.37 -4.45 8.88
C GLN A 184 -9.06 -5.34 7.67
N ILE A 185 -8.27 -4.81 6.75
CA ILE A 185 -7.84 -5.50 5.53
C ILE A 185 -6.33 -5.35 5.41
N TRP A 186 -5.61 -6.46 5.21
CA TRP A 186 -4.15 -6.42 5.13
C TRP A 186 -3.58 -7.55 4.27
N VAL A 187 -2.33 -7.39 3.87
CA VAL A 187 -1.47 -8.41 3.28
C VAL A 187 -0.27 -8.67 4.20
N GLU A 188 0.20 -9.90 4.24
CA GLU A 188 1.35 -10.35 5.06
C GLU A 188 2.55 -10.70 4.18
N ASP A 189 2.47 -10.43 2.90
CA ASP A 189 3.47 -10.78 1.89
C ASP A 189 3.61 -9.67 0.84
N THR A 190 4.34 -9.95 -0.22
CA THR A 190 4.53 -9.03 -1.35
C THR A 190 3.38 -9.07 -2.37
N ALA A 191 2.24 -9.72 -2.05
CA ALA A 191 1.10 -9.78 -2.94
C ALA A 191 0.54 -8.38 -3.19
N PRO A 192 0.26 -8.04 -4.46
CA PRO A 192 -0.33 -6.74 -4.77
C PRO A 192 -1.76 -6.67 -4.24
N LEU A 193 -2.09 -5.53 -3.64
CA LEU A 193 -3.43 -5.22 -3.16
C LEU A 193 -3.78 -3.76 -3.46
N THR A 194 -4.78 -3.56 -4.29
CA THR A 194 -5.39 -2.25 -4.55
C THR A 194 -6.88 -2.35 -4.33
N VAL A 195 -7.37 -1.74 -3.27
CA VAL A 195 -8.80 -1.70 -2.93
C VAL A 195 -9.40 -0.41 -3.44
N LEU A 196 -10.38 -0.50 -4.33
CA LEU A 196 -11.12 0.63 -4.90
C LEU A 196 -12.37 0.97 -4.10
N GLY A 197 -12.98 -0.05 -3.50
CA GLY A 197 -14.21 0.13 -2.75
C GLY A 197 -14.54 -1.06 -1.86
N ILE A 198 -15.32 -0.78 -0.83
CA ILE A 198 -15.79 -1.76 0.12
C ILE A 198 -17.29 -1.51 0.36
N SER A 199 -18.09 -2.56 0.21
CA SER A 199 -19.53 -2.50 0.48
C SER A 199 -19.91 -3.54 1.53
N PRO A 200 -20.15 -3.13 2.80
CA PRO A 200 -20.57 -4.03 3.85
C PRO A 200 -22.09 -4.28 3.81
N VAL A 201 -22.49 -5.52 4.04
CA VAL A 201 -23.88 -5.86 4.37
C VAL A 201 -24.03 -5.79 5.89
N VAL A 202 -24.85 -4.85 6.34
CA VAL A 202 -24.97 -4.51 7.76
C VAL A 202 -26.38 -4.83 8.25
N THR A 203 -26.45 -5.50 9.40
CA THR A 203 -27.68 -5.72 10.15
C THR A 203 -27.63 -4.90 11.44
N GLN A 204 -28.69 -4.16 11.73
CA GLN A 204 -28.85 -3.43 12.97
C GLN A 204 -29.34 -4.37 14.07
N GLY A 205 -28.70 -4.29 15.23
CA GLY A 205 -29.22 -4.89 16.46
C GLY A 205 -30.19 -3.94 17.18
N ASN A 206 -31.14 -4.50 17.82
CA ASN A 206 -32.06 -3.77 18.70
C ASN A 206 -31.34 -3.36 19.99
#